data_caa3cffcf96ba41a8ce3708b28627dde
#
_entry.id   caa3cffcf96ba41a8ce3708b28627dde
#
_cell.length_a   1.000
_cell.length_b   1.000
_cell.length_c   1.000
_cell.angle_alpha   90.00
_cell.angle_beta   90.00
_cell.angle_gamma   90.00
#
_symmetry.space_group_name_H-M   'P 1'
#
loop_
_entity.id
_entity.type
_entity.pdbx_description
1 polymer ?
#
loop_
_entity_poly.entity_id
_entity_poly.type
_entity_poly.pdbx_seq_one_letter_code
_entity_poly.pdbx_strand_id
1 'polypeptide(L)'
;EEADYPGGAAAMAKFITENIDYPQEAIDLGIKGRVTVRFVVEKDGRVSNVSVAGPLAGCKACDKAAVQVVEKMPSWSSGKNGGRPVRTWVTLPIKFEVN
;
A
#
# COMPACT_ATOMS: atom_id res chain seq x y z
N GLU A 1 18.71 -7.44 2.54
CA GLU A 1 18.14 -6.10 2.33
C GLU A 1 16.63 -6.17 2.08
N GLU A 2 15.92 -5.24 2.66
CA GLU A 2 14.48 -5.14 2.45
C GLU A 2 14.16 -4.48 1.12
N ALA A 3 12.95 -4.73 0.60
CA ALA A 3 12.45 -4.01 -0.55
C ALA A 3 12.16 -2.55 -0.18
N ASP A 4 12.41 -1.62 -1.10
CA ASP A 4 12.21 -0.19 -0.89
C ASP A 4 11.38 0.45 -1.99
N TYR A 5 10.51 1.38 -1.59
CA TYR A 5 9.79 2.22 -2.54
C TYR A 5 10.76 3.26 -3.14
N PRO A 6 10.68 3.54 -4.45
CA PRO A 6 11.57 4.54 -5.08
C PRO A 6 11.41 5.90 -4.41
N GLY A 7 12.53 6.44 -3.89
CA GLY A 7 12.52 7.71 -3.18
C GLY A 7 12.21 7.60 -1.68
N GLY A 8 11.94 6.39 -1.18
CA GLY A 8 11.76 6.14 0.23
C GLY A 8 10.35 6.40 0.76
N ALA A 9 10.21 6.38 2.08
CA ALA A 9 8.90 6.45 2.75
C ALA A 9 8.15 7.75 2.48
N ALA A 10 8.86 8.88 2.39
CA ALA A 10 8.22 10.17 2.11
C ALA A 10 7.61 10.21 0.71
N ALA A 11 8.34 9.67 -0.28
CA ALA A 11 7.84 9.59 -1.65
C ALA A 11 6.65 8.66 -1.74
N MET A 12 6.66 7.55 -1.00
CA MET A 12 5.54 6.61 -0.95
C MET A 12 4.30 7.27 -0.34
N ALA A 13 4.46 7.98 0.76
CA ALA A 13 3.34 8.68 1.40
C ALA A 13 2.71 9.70 0.46
N LYS A 14 3.53 10.43 -0.27
CA LYS A 14 3.07 11.41 -1.27
C LYS A 14 2.29 10.71 -2.39
N PHE A 15 2.83 9.60 -2.91
CA PHE A 15 2.17 8.83 -3.96
C PHE A 15 0.78 8.37 -3.51
N ILE A 16 0.69 7.82 -2.31
CA ILE A 16 -0.58 7.33 -1.76
C ILE A 16 -1.58 8.48 -1.65
N THR A 17 -1.17 9.60 -1.06
CA THR A 17 -2.03 10.78 -0.89
C THR A 17 -2.56 11.29 -2.23
N GLU A 18 -1.72 11.30 -3.26
CA GLU A 18 -2.08 11.84 -4.57
C GLU A 18 -2.91 10.88 -5.41
N ASN A 19 -2.84 9.58 -5.16
CA ASN A 19 -3.43 8.56 -6.02
C ASN A 19 -4.53 7.73 -5.39
N ILE A 20 -4.74 7.84 -4.09
CA ILE A 20 -5.80 7.09 -3.43
C ILE A 20 -7.17 7.67 -3.78
N ASP A 21 -8.12 6.79 -4.08
CA ASP A 21 -9.51 7.16 -4.33
C ASP A 21 -10.24 7.14 -2.99
N TYR A 22 -10.24 8.29 -2.30
CA TYR A 22 -10.81 8.38 -0.96
C TYR A 22 -12.33 8.22 -1.02
N PRO A 23 -12.91 7.18 -0.40
CA PRO A 23 -14.34 6.93 -0.51
C PRO A 23 -15.19 8.06 0.09
N GLN A 24 -16.19 8.49 -0.65
CA GLN A 24 -17.10 9.56 -0.20
C GLN A 24 -17.81 9.16 1.10
N GLU A 25 -18.23 7.88 1.22
CA GLU A 25 -18.88 7.40 2.43
C GLU A 25 -18.00 7.53 3.66
N ALA A 26 -16.68 7.34 3.52
CA ALA A 26 -15.75 7.50 4.64
C ALA A 26 -15.67 8.96 5.07
N ILE A 27 -15.71 9.89 4.12
CA ILE A 27 -15.73 11.32 4.40
C ILE A 27 -17.04 11.67 5.13
N ASP A 28 -18.17 11.25 4.57
CA ASP A 28 -19.50 11.58 5.09
C ASP A 28 -19.71 11.06 6.51
N LEU A 29 -19.19 9.86 6.81
CA LEU A 29 -19.36 9.22 8.11
C LEU A 29 -18.22 9.53 9.09
N GLY A 30 -17.21 10.28 8.65
CA GLY A 30 -16.06 10.62 9.48
C GLY A 30 -15.25 9.38 9.89
N ILE A 31 -15.17 8.37 9.02
CA ILE A 31 -14.46 7.13 9.31
C ILE A 31 -12.97 7.40 9.36
N LYS A 32 -12.32 6.96 10.43
CA LYS A 32 -10.88 7.05 10.63
C LYS A 32 -10.30 5.67 10.93
N GLY A 33 -9.09 5.45 10.48
CA GLY A 33 -8.40 4.22 10.75
C GLY A 33 -7.43 3.87 9.64
N ARG A 34 -7.08 2.61 9.57
CA ARG A 34 -6.14 2.14 8.55
C ARG A 34 -6.55 0.79 7.99
N VAL A 35 -6.17 0.58 6.74
CA VAL A 35 -6.26 -0.72 6.08
C VAL A 35 -4.83 -1.24 5.97
N THR A 36 -4.57 -2.41 6.49
CA THR A 36 -3.26 -3.04 6.34
C THR A 36 -3.28 -3.90 5.08
N VAL A 37 -2.42 -3.55 4.11
CA VAL A 37 -2.32 -4.25 2.83
C VAL A 37 -1.05 -5.08 2.83
N ARG A 38 -1.16 -6.31 2.33
CA ARG A 38 -0.02 -7.20 2.18
C ARG A 38 0.17 -7.52 0.71
N PHE A 39 1.41 -7.47 0.25
CA PHE A 39 1.72 -7.73 -1.16
C PHE A 39 3.14 -8.25 -1.31
N VAL A 40 3.46 -8.69 -2.51
CA VAL A 40 4.79 -9.16 -2.85
C VAL A 40 5.47 -8.13 -3.74
N VAL A 41 6.73 -7.82 -3.43
CA VAL A 41 7.62 -7.12 -4.35
C VAL A 41 8.43 -8.21 -5.06
N GLU A 42 8.21 -8.34 -6.35
CA GLU A 42 8.87 -9.36 -7.18
C GLU A 42 10.35 -9.04 -7.38
N LYS A 43 11.09 -10.00 -7.93
CA LYS A 43 12.53 -9.83 -8.20
C LYS A 43 12.81 -8.64 -9.10
N ASP A 44 11.90 -8.31 -10.01
CA ASP A 44 12.02 -7.16 -10.90
C ASP A 44 11.41 -5.87 -10.30
N GLY A 45 10.96 -5.91 -9.06
CA GLY A 45 10.39 -4.77 -8.37
C GLY A 45 8.89 -4.59 -8.53
N ARG A 46 8.24 -5.35 -9.39
CA ARG A 46 6.78 -5.22 -9.57
C ARG A 46 6.03 -5.67 -8.33
N VAL A 47 4.93 -4.98 -8.06
CA VAL A 47 4.02 -5.33 -6.97
C VAL A 47 3.03 -6.38 -7.49
N SER A 48 2.82 -7.44 -6.69
CA SER A 48 1.89 -8.51 -7.03
C SER A 48 1.23 -9.07 -5.77
N ASN A 49 0.24 -9.93 -5.95
CA ASN A 49 -0.47 -10.62 -4.86
C ASN A 49 -0.96 -9.66 -3.77
N VAL A 50 -1.56 -8.55 -4.19
CA VAL A 50 -2.06 -7.52 -3.27
C VAL A 50 -3.33 -8.01 -2.59
N SER A 51 -3.35 -7.97 -1.27
CA SER A 51 -4.51 -8.38 -0.48
C SER A 51 -4.62 -7.56 0.80
N VAL A 52 -5.82 -7.57 1.40
CA VAL A 52 -6.06 -6.92 2.68
C VAL A 52 -5.72 -7.90 3.79
N ALA A 53 -4.75 -7.55 4.63
CA ALA A 53 -4.38 -8.33 5.81
C ALA A 53 -5.14 -7.84 7.05
N GLY A 54 -5.46 -6.54 7.10
CA GLY A 54 -6.23 -5.95 8.20
C GLY A 54 -7.25 -4.96 7.65
N PRO A 55 -8.53 -5.35 7.55
CA PRO A 55 -9.56 -4.46 7.02
C PRO A 55 -9.90 -3.34 7.99
N LEU A 56 -10.45 -2.25 7.46
CA LEU A 56 -11.00 -1.16 8.26
C LEU A 56 -12.48 -1.44 8.48
N ALA A 57 -12.83 -1.76 9.70
CA ALA A 57 -14.22 -2.08 10.06
C ALA A 57 -15.17 -0.94 9.66
N GLY A 58 -16.28 -1.30 9.02
CA GLY A 58 -17.28 -0.34 8.58
C GLY A 58 -16.97 0.37 7.27
N CYS A 59 -15.87 0.03 6.60
CA CYS A 59 -15.53 0.70 5.34
C CYS A 59 -14.91 -0.27 4.32
N LYS A 60 -15.75 -1.05 3.67
CA LYS A 60 -15.29 -1.94 2.60
C LYS A 60 -14.71 -1.16 1.42
N ALA A 61 -15.24 0.03 1.16
CA ALA A 61 -14.72 0.89 0.12
C ALA A 61 -13.31 1.37 0.43
N CYS A 62 -12.97 1.55 1.72
CA CYS A 62 -11.61 1.88 2.14
C CYS A 62 -10.65 0.72 1.83
N ASP A 63 -11.07 -0.52 2.12
CA ASP A 63 -10.27 -1.70 1.81
C ASP A 63 -9.97 -1.78 0.32
N LYS A 64 -10.98 -1.56 -0.50
CA LYS A 64 -10.83 -1.56 -1.96
C LYS A 64 -9.90 -0.45 -2.45
N ALA A 65 -10.07 0.76 -1.93
CA ALA A 65 -9.25 1.90 -2.30
C ALA A 65 -7.77 1.67 -1.94
N ALA A 66 -7.53 1.05 -0.77
CA ALA A 66 -6.17 0.72 -0.32
C ALA A 66 -5.49 -0.27 -1.26
N VAL A 67 -6.21 -1.33 -1.67
CA VAL A 67 -5.67 -2.31 -2.61
C VAL A 67 -5.37 -1.64 -3.96
N GLN A 68 -6.29 -0.82 -4.46
CA GLN A 68 -6.13 -0.16 -5.75
C GLN A 68 -4.93 0.78 -5.79
N VAL A 69 -4.69 1.55 -4.72
CA VAL A 69 -3.56 2.48 -4.72
C VAL A 69 -2.23 1.72 -4.71
N VAL A 70 -2.16 0.60 -4.00
CA VAL A 70 -0.96 -0.24 -3.99
C VAL A 70 -0.71 -0.83 -5.38
N GLU A 71 -1.78 -1.27 -6.06
CA GLU A 71 -1.67 -1.82 -7.42
C GLU A 71 -1.20 -0.80 -8.45
N LYS A 72 -1.38 0.49 -8.17
CA LYS A 72 -0.93 1.57 -9.05
C LYS A 72 0.52 1.98 -8.82
N MET A 73 1.17 1.45 -7.80
CA MET A 73 2.54 1.85 -7.46
C MET A 73 3.52 1.52 -8.57
N PRO A 74 4.54 2.38 -8.77
CA PRO A 74 5.65 2.05 -9.67
C PRO A 74 6.48 0.90 -9.11
N SER A 75 7.39 0.38 -9.91
CA SER A 75 8.28 -0.70 -9.46
C SER A 75 9.12 -0.27 -8.26
N TRP A 76 9.22 -1.16 -7.30
CA TRP A 76 10.06 -1.01 -6.12
C TRP A 76 11.48 -1.48 -6.41
N SER A 77 12.42 -1.13 -5.53
CA SER A 77 13.70 -1.83 -5.48
C SER A 77 13.46 -3.15 -4.76
N SER A 78 13.77 -4.25 -5.41
CA SER A 78 13.53 -5.59 -4.84
C SER A 78 14.37 -5.82 -3.58
N GLY A 79 13.86 -6.66 -2.69
CA GLY A 79 14.66 -7.18 -1.58
C GLY A 79 15.82 -7.99 -2.11
N LYS A 80 16.86 -8.14 -1.31
CA LYS A 80 18.05 -8.89 -1.71
C LYS A 80 18.51 -9.82 -0.61
N ASN A 81 19.01 -10.97 -1.03
CA ASN A 81 19.64 -11.94 -0.15
C ASN A 81 20.99 -12.31 -0.74
N GLY A 82 22.08 -11.95 -0.03
CA GLY A 82 23.42 -12.17 -0.55
C GLY A 82 23.68 -11.42 -1.86
N GLY A 83 23.11 -10.24 -2.03
CA GLY A 83 23.27 -9.42 -3.24
C GLY A 83 22.35 -9.82 -4.39
N ARG A 84 21.55 -10.86 -4.24
CA ARG A 84 20.65 -11.34 -5.29
C ARG A 84 19.21 -10.88 -5.05
N PRO A 85 18.51 -10.39 -6.07
CA PRO A 85 17.11 -10.03 -5.95
C PRO A 85 16.26 -11.23 -5.53
N VAL A 86 15.35 -11.01 -4.58
CA VAL A 86 14.41 -12.03 -4.12
C VAL A 86 13.00 -11.45 -4.03
N ARG A 87 12.00 -12.32 -4.13
CA ARG A 87 10.62 -11.93 -3.84
C ARG A 87 10.50 -11.65 -2.35
N THR A 88 9.82 -10.57 -2.01
CA THR A 88 9.70 -10.15 -0.61
C THR A 88 8.27 -9.78 -0.29
N TRP A 89 7.74 -10.33 0.79
CA TRP A 89 6.44 -9.90 1.32
C TRP A 89 6.60 -8.55 2.01
N VAL A 90 5.68 -7.65 1.74
CA VAL A 90 5.62 -6.33 2.38
C VAL A 90 4.24 -6.15 2.97
N THR A 91 4.20 -5.62 4.19
CA THR A 91 2.96 -5.24 4.87
C THR A 91 2.97 -3.74 5.06
N LEU A 92 1.91 -3.07 4.61
CA LEU A 92 1.86 -1.62 4.57
C LEU A 92 0.51 -1.12 5.11
N PRO A 93 0.51 -0.27 6.16
CA PRO A 93 -0.72 0.36 6.61
C PRO A 93 -1.05 1.57 5.72
N ILE A 94 -2.27 1.61 5.22
CA ILE A 94 -2.80 2.75 4.46
C ILE A 94 -3.76 3.50 5.37
N LYS A 95 -3.42 4.74 5.68
CA LYS A 95 -4.16 5.54 6.63
C LYS A 95 -5.32 6.26 5.97
N PHE A 96 -6.49 6.16 6.58
CA PHE A 96 -7.68 6.93 6.19
C PHE A 96 -8.01 7.89 7.33
N GLU A 97 -7.95 9.16 7.04
CA GLU A 97 -8.16 10.20 8.03
C GLU A 97 -8.75 11.43 7.37
N VAL A 98 -9.85 11.91 7.92
CA VAL A 98 -10.53 13.13 7.46
C VAL A 98 -10.30 14.22 8.49
N ASN A 99 -9.85 15.36 8.01
CA ASN A 99 -9.68 16.53 8.88
C ASN A 99 -10.97 17.32 8.99
#